data_5bf5f34e7325063d5ddf6f30ea80c6a4
#
_entry.id   5bf5f34e7325063d5ddf6f30ea80c6a4
#
_cell.length_a   1.000
_cell.length_b   1.000
_cell.length_c   1.000
_cell.angle_alpha   90.00
_cell.angle_beta   90.00
_cell.angle_gamma   90.00
#
_symmetry.space_group_name_H-M   'P 1'
#
loop_
_entity.id
_entity.type
_entity.pdbx_description
1 polymer ?
#
loop_
_entity_poly.entity_id
_entity_poly.type
_entity_poly.pdbx_seq_one_letter_code
_entity_poly.pdbx_strand_id
1 'polypeptide(L)'
;LSRGLGDVYKRQASAALSACGGSSASTSSAGSTAASTAASGTAAQGGGDLVIYSPNSEGLLNATIPLFEEKYGVNVELIQAGTGELVKRIQSEKNDPYADVLFGGSWSLMYTNEDLWEPYVSANDANVIDAYKNKCGFITGNVLDGSVLIVNTDLIGDIKIEGYEDLLNPALKGKIATADPANSSSAFAHLTNMLLAMGGYEDDKAWQYVHDLFENVDGKICESSSGVYKGVADGEYVVGLSYEDPCAQLVLDGAPVKIVYMKEGTVFLPASATIIKGAKNMDNAKLFIDFILSEEVQNIWGSTLTNRPVMKDAATNDAMTPMADINVIEEDIPYVSAHKSELVDKYTEIFTDLQSK
;
A
#
# COMPACT_ATOMS: atom_id res chain seq x y z
N LEU A 1 36.13 -23.69 9.94
CA LEU A 1 36.52 -24.13 8.58
C LEU A 1 35.66 -23.37 7.57
N SER A 2 36.29 -22.32 7.04
CA SER A 2 35.88 -21.45 5.96
C SER A 2 36.10 -22.12 4.61
N ARG A 3 35.13 -21.95 3.69
CA ARG A 3 35.23 -21.97 2.22
C ARG A 3 33.79 -21.83 1.72
N GLY A 4 33.32 -20.84 0.99
CA GLY A 4 33.92 -20.22 -0.16
C GLY A 4 32.86 -20.27 -1.27
N LEU A 5 32.07 -19.20 -1.47
CA LEU A 5 31.13 -19.05 -2.60
C LEU A 5 31.47 -17.72 -3.29
N GLY A 6 32.48 -17.79 -4.13
CA GLY A 6 32.76 -16.83 -5.18
C GLY A 6 33.01 -17.64 -6.44
N ASP A 7 32.18 -17.38 -7.44
CA ASP A 7 32.45 -17.58 -8.87
C ASP A 7 31.17 -17.96 -9.62
N VAL A 8 30.38 -16.97 -9.99
CA VAL A 8 29.54 -17.05 -11.19
C VAL A 8 29.31 -15.61 -11.73
N TYR A 9 30.36 -14.96 -12.20
CA TYR A 9 30.22 -13.82 -13.10
C TYR A 9 31.49 -13.67 -13.92
N LYS A 10 31.60 -14.42 -15.02
CA LYS A 10 32.43 -14.09 -16.19
C LYS A 10 32.15 -15.08 -17.32
N ARG A 11 31.48 -14.58 -18.35
CA ARG A 11 31.50 -14.96 -19.77
C ARG A 11 30.21 -14.39 -20.38
N GLN A 12 30.17 -13.57 -21.40
CA GLN A 12 30.96 -13.59 -22.62
C GLN A 12 30.84 -12.25 -23.33
N ALA A 13 31.93 -11.71 -23.75
CA ALA A 13 32.03 -10.82 -24.89
C ALA A 13 32.62 -11.61 -26.06
N SER A 14 32.26 -11.24 -27.26
CA SER A 14 32.95 -11.42 -28.54
C SER A 14 32.05 -11.98 -29.63
N ALA A 15 31.80 -11.21 -30.58
CA ALA A 15 32.36 -10.94 -31.93
C ALA A 15 31.48 -11.62 -33.01
N ALA A 16 31.30 -11.20 -34.21
CA ALA A 16 31.82 -10.13 -35.06
C ALA A 16 31.03 -10.12 -36.38
N LEU A 17 30.90 -8.96 -36.98
CA LEU A 17 31.10 -8.56 -38.35
C LEU A 17 30.79 -9.51 -39.57
N SER A 18 29.95 -9.02 -40.46
CA SER A 18 30.17 -8.81 -41.92
C SER A 18 28.82 -8.72 -42.64
N ALA A 19 28.42 -7.72 -43.25
CA ALA A 19 28.85 -6.87 -44.38
C ALA A 19 28.12 -7.19 -45.69
N CYS A 20 27.72 -6.10 -46.38
CA CYS A 20 27.38 -5.92 -47.79
C CYS A 20 26.05 -6.50 -48.27
N GLY A 21 25.20 -5.83 -48.96
CA GLY A 21 25.20 -4.65 -49.81
C GLY A 21 24.17 -4.87 -50.90
N GLY A 22 23.52 -3.85 -51.44
CA GLY A 22 22.79 -3.99 -52.70
C GLY A 22 21.54 -3.12 -52.80
N SER A 23 21.70 -1.99 -53.47
CA SER A 23 20.68 -1.06 -53.97
C SER A 23 19.82 -1.63 -55.08
N SER A 24 18.57 -1.14 -55.23
CA SER A 24 17.95 -0.54 -56.43
C SER A 24 16.44 -0.43 -56.27
N ALA A 25 15.93 0.69 -56.18
CA ALA A 25 15.23 1.64 -57.02
C ALA A 25 13.94 1.17 -57.75
N SER A 26 12.90 2.00 -57.49
CA SER A 26 11.80 2.47 -58.34
C SER A 26 10.71 1.48 -58.76
N THR A 27 9.42 1.79 -58.60
CA THR A 27 8.63 2.80 -59.29
C THR A 27 7.18 2.83 -58.78
N SER A 28 6.59 3.98 -58.81
CA SER A 28 5.24 4.43 -58.60
C SER A 28 4.09 3.63 -59.21
N SER A 29 2.93 3.55 -58.50
CA SER A 29 1.66 3.95 -59.11
C SER A 29 0.59 4.25 -58.04
N ALA A 30 -0.15 5.31 -58.30
CA ALA A 30 -1.23 5.82 -57.50
C ALA A 30 -2.52 4.97 -57.62
N GLY A 31 -3.29 4.90 -56.56
CA GLY A 31 -4.62 4.35 -56.54
C GLY A 31 -5.38 4.80 -55.31
N SER A 32 -6.19 5.85 -55.47
CA SER A 32 -7.15 6.37 -54.50
C SER A 32 -8.23 5.34 -54.24
N THR A 33 -8.61 5.11 -52.97
CA THR A 33 -10.04 5.05 -52.52
C THR A 33 -10.21 4.89 -51.01
N ALA A 34 -11.07 5.75 -50.53
CA ALA A 34 -12.00 5.61 -49.38
C ALA A 34 -11.46 5.36 -47.96
N ALA A 35 -11.60 6.40 -47.18
CA ALA A 35 -11.55 6.40 -45.74
C ALA A 35 -12.50 5.40 -45.08
N SER A 36 -11.97 4.55 -44.22
CA SER A 36 -12.68 3.90 -43.15
C SER A 36 -11.93 4.31 -41.90
N THR A 37 -12.50 5.23 -41.12
CA THR A 37 -12.05 5.60 -39.79
C THR A 37 -12.36 4.45 -38.85
N ALA A 38 -11.44 3.49 -38.79
CA ALA A 38 -11.34 2.63 -37.61
C ALA A 38 -10.45 3.38 -36.60
N ALA A 39 -11.01 3.70 -35.44
CA ALA A 39 -10.24 4.17 -34.29
C ALA A 39 -9.27 3.05 -33.93
N SER A 40 -8.04 3.17 -34.42
CA SER A 40 -6.91 2.41 -33.93
C SER A 40 -6.59 2.95 -32.56
N GLY A 41 -6.97 2.22 -31.51
CA GLY A 41 -6.31 2.36 -30.22
C GLY A 41 -4.82 2.09 -30.47
N THR A 42 -4.01 3.14 -30.48
CA THR A 42 -2.57 3.03 -30.40
C THR A 42 -2.24 2.32 -29.11
N ALA A 43 -1.85 1.04 -29.18
CA ALA A 43 -1.16 0.39 -28.10
C ALA A 43 0.01 1.30 -27.71
N ALA A 44 0.11 1.65 -26.44
CA ALA A 44 1.19 2.47 -25.92
C ALA A 44 2.50 1.75 -26.30
N GLN A 45 3.35 2.42 -27.08
CA GLN A 45 4.67 1.92 -27.42
C GLN A 45 5.53 2.12 -26.18
N GLY A 46 5.81 1.03 -25.45
CA GLY A 46 6.82 0.99 -24.41
C GLY A 46 8.23 1.18 -25.00
N GLY A 47 9.22 1.11 -24.14
CA GLY A 47 10.64 1.33 -24.43
C GLY A 47 11.13 2.63 -23.78
N GLY A 48 12.44 2.75 -23.61
CA GLY A 48 13.06 3.85 -22.86
C GLY A 48 13.11 3.61 -21.35
N ASP A 49 13.24 4.66 -20.57
CA ASP A 49 13.49 4.60 -19.14
C ASP A 49 12.26 5.06 -18.32
N LEU A 50 12.23 4.64 -17.04
CA LEU A 50 11.30 5.13 -16.03
C LEU A 50 12.01 5.13 -14.68
N VAL A 51 11.95 6.23 -13.94
CA VAL A 51 12.51 6.32 -12.59
C VAL A 51 11.38 6.31 -11.57
N ILE A 52 11.41 5.31 -10.67
CA ILE A 52 10.38 5.12 -9.64
C ILE A 52 10.97 5.33 -8.25
N TYR A 53 10.36 6.20 -7.46
CA TYR A 53 10.56 6.28 -6.03
C TYR A 53 9.50 5.43 -5.33
N SER A 54 9.90 4.56 -4.38
CA SER A 54 8.93 3.70 -3.70
C SER A 54 9.30 3.38 -2.26
N PRO A 55 8.33 3.50 -1.33
CA PRO A 55 8.44 2.98 0.02
C PRO A 55 7.88 1.55 0.17
N ASN A 56 7.39 0.95 -0.91
CA ASN A 56 6.72 -0.35 -0.88
C ASN A 56 7.68 -1.49 -0.49
N SER A 57 7.11 -2.59 -0.02
CA SER A 57 7.85 -3.81 0.32
C SER A 57 8.52 -4.43 -0.91
N GLU A 58 9.64 -5.13 -0.68
CA GLU A 58 10.34 -5.86 -1.75
C GLU A 58 9.44 -6.87 -2.46
N GLY A 59 8.50 -7.52 -1.73
CA GLY A 59 7.56 -8.48 -2.30
C GLY A 59 6.68 -7.85 -3.39
N LEU A 60 6.06 -6.71 -3.09
CA LEU A 60 5.23 -5.98 -4.04
C LEU A 60 6.04 -5.47 -5.24
N LEU A 61 7.22 -4.92 -5.00
CA LEU A 61 8.09 -4.39 -6.04
C LEU A 61 8.62 -5.49 -6.97
N ASN A 62 9.05 -6.62 -6.42
CA ASN A 62 9.55 -7.77 -7.19
C ASN A 62 8.46 -8.44 -8.03
N ALA A 63 7.20 -8.37 -7.60
CA ALA A 63 6.07 -8.87 -8.38
C ALA A 63 5.60 -7.89 -9.47
N THR A 64 5.97 -6.60 -9.36
CA THR A 64 5.44 -5.54 -10.22
C THR A 64 6.45 -5.08 -11.27
N ILE A 65 7.65 -4.70 -10.84
CA ILE A 65 8.63 -4.04 -11.72
C ILE A 65 9.10 -4.95 -12.87
N PRO A 66 9.55 -6.21 -12.62
CA PRO A 66 9.99 -7.08 -13.72
C PRO A 66 8.89 -7.37 -14.73
N LEU A 67 7.64 -7.49 -14.28
CA LEU A 67 6.51 -7.73 -15.16
C LEU A 67 6.22 -6.51 -16.06
N PHE A 68 6.38 -5.30 -15.53
CA PHE A 68 6.27 -4.07 -16.32
C PHE A 68 7.37 -3.96 -17.37
N GLU A 69 8.63 -4.22 -16.97
CA GLU A 69 9.79 -4.20 -17.85
C GLU A 69 9.65 -5.21 -18.98
N GLU A 70 9.25 -6.47 -18.66
CA GLU A 70 9.04 -7.53 -19.65
C GLU A 70 7.94 -7.17 -20.65
N LYS A 71 6.82 -6.63 -20.13
CA LYS A 71 5.62 -6.35 -20.94
C LYS A 71 5.79 -5.18 -21.89
N TYR A 72 6.51 -4.15 -21.46
CA TYR A 72 6.60 -2.88 -22.19
C TYR A 72 8.01 -2.55 -22.72
N GLY A 73 9.02 -3.33 -22.37
CA GLY A 73 10.40 -3.07 -22.78
C GLY A 73 10.97 -1.78 -22.18
N VAL A 74 10.41 -1.32 -21.07
CA VAL A 74 10.87 -0.13 -20.32
C VAL A 74 11.93 -0.56 -19.33
N ASN A 75 13.01 0.22 -19.20
CA ASN A 75 14.03 -0.01 -18.17
C ASN A 75 13.69 0.82 -16.93
N VAL A 76 13.50 0.16 -15.78
CA VAL A 76 13.09 0.82 -14.55
C VAL A 76 14.26 1.03 -13.61
N GLU A 77 14.54 2.28 -13.26
CA GLU A 77 15.40 2.63 -12.13
C GLU A 77 14.55 2.80 -10.87
N LEU A 78 14.74 1.90 -9.89
CA LEU A 78 13.99 1.91 -8.63
C LEU A 78 14.84 2.47 -7.49
N ILE A 79 14.32 3.47 -6.78
CA ILE A 79 14.92 4.04 -5.58
C ILE A 79 13.96 3.86 -4.41
N GLN A 80 14.39 3.06 -3.42
CA GLN A 80 13.62 2.77 -2.22
C GLN A 80 14.08 3.60 -1.04
N ALA A 81 13.11 4.24 -0.35
CA ALA A 81 13.31 4.92 0.93
C ALA A 81 11.96 5.11 1.63
N GLY A 82 11.96 5.64 2.84
CA GLY A 82 10.73 5.97 3.56
C GLY A 82 9.90 7.06 2.84
N THR A 83 8.57 6.97 2.91
CA THR A 83 7.66 7.90 2.21
C THR A 83 7.99 9.36 2.48
N GLY A 84 8.20 9.74 3.75
CA GLY A 84 8.52 11.12 4.13
C GLY A 84 9.86 11.60 3.58
N GLU A 85 10.85 10.72 3.46
CA GLU A 85 12.15 11.02 2.85
C GLU A 85 11.99 11.25 1.35
N LEU A 86 11.27 10.36 0.66
CA LEU A 86 11.01 10.48 -0.78
C LEU A 86 10.25 11.75 -1.13
N VAL A 87 9.21 12.11 -0.36
CA VAL A 87 8.47 13.36 -0.59
C VAL A 87 9.36 14.59 -0.38
N LYS A 88 10.21 14.62 0.66
CA LYS A 88 11.19 15.71 0.85
C LYS A 88 12.16 15.79 -0.30
N ARG A 89 12.60 14.66 -0.83
CA ARG A 89 13.48 14.60 -1.99
C ARG A 89 12.80 15.18 -3.23
N ILE A 90 11.56 14.75 -3.53
CA ILE A 90 10.75 15.29 -4.63
C ILE A 90 10.56 16.82 -4.48
N GLN A 91 10.29 17.29 -3.26
CA GLN A 91 10.20 18.74 -2.98
C GLN A 91 11.49 19.49 -3.33
N SER A 92 12.65 18.91 -3.00
CA SER A 92 13.96 19.51 -3.32
C SER A 92 14.27 19.50 -4.81
N GLU A 93 13.77 18.52 -5.53
CA GLU A 93 13.96 18.28 -6.97
C GLU A 93 12.86 18.92 -7.84
N LYS A 94 11.89 19.64 -7.29
CA LYS A 94 10.68 20.10 -8.00
C LYS A 94 10.92 20.92 -9.28
N ASN A 95 12.07 21.57 -9.43
CA ASN A 95 12.43 22.35 -10.61
C ASN A 95 13.12 21.51 -11.72
N ASP A 96 13.66 20.36 -11.38
CA ASP A 96 14.27 19.38 -12.30
C ASP A 96 14.10 17.97 -11.66
N PRO A 97 12.91 17.37 -11.76
CA PRO A 97 12.62 16.09 -11.12
C PRO A 97 13.55 14.99 -11.61
N TYR A 98 14.06 14.21 -10.68
CA TYR A 98 14.84 13.02 -11.01
C TYR A 98 13.94 11.82 -11.29
N ALA A 99 12.92 11.61 -10.44
CA ALA A 99 11.98 10.53 -10.61
C ALA A 99 10.71 10.96 -11.37
N ASP A 100 10.06 9.97 -11.97
CA ASP A 100 8.84 10.13 -12.76
C ASP A 100 7.58 9.78 -11.95
N VAL A 101 7.69 8.76 -11.08
CA VAL A 101 6.57 8.21 -10.31
C VAL A 101 6.97 8.05 -8.84
N LEU A 102 6.07 8.41 -7.94
CA LEU A 102 6.08 7.91 -6.56
C LEU A 102 5.06 6.78 -6.46
N PHE A 103 5.55 5.55 -6.21
CA PHE A 103 4.74 4.35 -6.10
C PHE A 103 4.70 3.86 -4.66
N GLY A 104 3.63 4.19 -3.95
CA GLY A 104 3.42 3.90 -2.53
C GLY A 104 3.28 5.17 -1.67
N GLY A 105 2.89 4.98 -0.43
CA GLY A 105 2.65 6.05 0.54
C GLY A 105 1.15 6.35 0.73
N SER A 106 0.83 7.11 1.77
CA SER A 106 -0.55 7.38 2.16
C SER A 106 -1.17 8.52 1.35
N TRP A 107 -2.46 8.44 1.11
CA TRP A 107 -3.23 9.49 0.45
C TRP A 107 -3.12 10.84 1.18
N SER A 108 -3.17 10.84 2.51
CA SER A 108 -3.07 12.06 3.30
C SER A 108 -1.79 12.84 3.01
N LEU A 109 -0.66 12.14 2.84
CA LEU A 109 0.60 12.79 2.49
C LEU A 109 0.60 13.34 1.06
N MET A 110 -0.09 12.67 0.13
CA MET A 110 -0.22 13.17 -1.24
C MET A 110 -1.09 14.42 -1.31
N TYR A 111 -2.21 14.47 -0.56
CA TYR A 111 -3.06 15.65 -0.47
C TYR A 111 -2.33 16.87 0.10
N THR A 112 -1.50 16.68 1.11
CA THR A 112 -0.73 17.81 1.71
C THR A 112 0.39 18.34 0.81
N ASN A 113 0.69 17.66 -0.29
CA ASN A 113 1.75 18.00 -1.24
C ASN A 113 1.23 18.06 -2.70
N GLU A 114 0.01 18.52 -2.90
CA GLU A 114 -0.70 18.54 -4.18
C GLU A 114 0.10 19.20 -5.31
N ASP A 115 0.88 20.23 -5.01
CA ASP A 115 1.68 20.99 -5.97
C ASP A 115 2.84 20.20 -6.60
N LEU A 116 3.14 19.01 -6.06
CA LEU A 116 4.22 18.10 -6.55
C LEU A 116 3.74 17.11 -7.61
N TRP A 117 2.43 16.98 -7.83
CA TRP A 117 1.89 15.90 -8.66
C TRP A 117 1.36 16.39 -9.99
N GLU A 118 1.57 15.57 -11.03
CA GLU A 118 0.98 15.76 -12.34
C GLU A 118 -0.42 15.15 -12.38
N PRO A 119 -1.44 15.89 -12.85
CA PRO A 119 -2.78 15.33 -13.02
C PRO A 119 -2.82 14.19 -14.01
N TYR A 120 -3.30 13.02 -13.55
CA TYR A 120 -3.57 11.88 -14.40
C TYR A 120 -4.61 10.95 -13.77
N VAL A 121 -5.59 10.53 -14.56
CA VAL A 121 -6.58 9.53 -14.18
C VAL A 121 -6.53 8.39 -15.20
N SER A 122 -6.20 7.18 -14.73
CA SER A 122 -6.19 5.99 -15.57
C SER A 122 -7.58 5.66 -16.12
N ALA A 123 -7.66 5.15 -17.35
CA ALA A 123 -8.89 4.61 -17.88
C ALA A 123 -9.40 3.40 -17.06
N ASN A 124 -8.49 2.67 -16.42
CA ASN A 124 -8.80 1.53 -15.54
C ASN A 124 -9.42 1.96 -14.20
N ASP A 125 -9.36 3.25 -13.83
CA ASP A 125 -10.00 3.79 -12.62
C ASP A 125 -11.53 3.54 -12.59
N ALA A 126 -12.15 3.35 -13.75
CA ALA A 126 -13.57 2.97 -13.86
C ALA A 126 -13.90 1.67 -13.09
N ASN A 127 -12.96 0.74 -13.01
CA ASN A 127 -13.10 -0.57 -12.36
C ASN A 127 -12.64 -0.58 -10.89
N VAL A 128 -12.09 0.52 -10.39
CA VAL A 128 -11.73 0.68 -8.98
C VAL A 128 -13.00 0.76 -8.13
N ILE A 129 -12.95 0.24 -6.91
CA ILE A 129 -13.99 0.37 -5.89
C ILE A 129 -14.29 1.86 -5.68
N ASP A 130 -15.58 2.25 -5.69
CA ASP A 130 -16.00 3.65 -5.81
C ASP A 130 -15.43 4.57 -4.69
N ALA A 131 -15.20 4.03 -3.49
CA ALA A 131 -14.58 4.75 -2.38
C ALA A 131 -13.12 5.16 -2.69
N TYR A 132 -12.39 4.35 -3.47
CA TYR A 132 -10.95 4.48 -3.70
C TYR A 132 -10.58 5.00 -5.09
N LYS A 133 -11.57 5.47 -5.87
CA LYS A 133 -11.34 6.10 -7.18
C LYS A 133 -10.55 7.39 -7.06
N ASN A 134 -9.80 7.69 -8.09
CA ASN A 134 -9.05 8.95 -8.24
C ASN A 134 -10.01 10.14 -8.43
N LYS A 135 -10.62 10.62 -7.35
CA LYS A 135 -11.56 11.75 -7.35
C LYS A 135 -10.86 13.12 -7.39
N CYS A 136 -9.60 13.20 -6.97
CA CYS A 136 -8.81 14.46 -6.94
C CYS A 136 -8.07 14.73 -8.25
N GLY A 137 -7.95 13.74 -9.13
CA GLY A 137 -7.30 13.87 -10.44
C GLY A 137 -5.80 13.58 -10.47
N PHE A 138 -5.15 13.33 -9.32
CA PHE A 138 -3.69 13.12 -9.26
C PHE A 138 -3.23 11.98 -8.34
N ILE A 139 -4.12 11.37 -7.55
CA ILE A 139 -3.78 10.23 -6.70
C ILE A 139 -4.47 8.97 -7.24
N THR A 140 -3.71 7.97 -7.60
CA THR A 140 -4.21 6.65 -7.97
C THR A 140 -4.08 5.71 -6.78
N GLY A 141 -5.19 5.13 -6.31
CA GLY A 141 -5.17 4.02 -5.35
C GLY A 141 -4.59 2.77 -6.00
N ASN A 142 -3.77 2.01 -5.28
CA ASN A 142 -3.15 0.81 -5.85
C ASN A 142 -3.40 -0.46 -5.04
N VAL A 143 -3.27 -0.43 -3.72
CA VAL A 143 -3.62 -1.50 -2.79
C VAL A 143 -4.36 -0.91 -1.60
N LEU A 144 -5.05 -1.76 -0.83
CA LEU A 144 -5.75 -1.37 0.39
C LEU A 144 -5.06 -1.98 1.60
N ASP A 145 -4.80 -1.15 2.60
CA ASP A 145 -4.30 -1.56 3.90
C ASP A 145 -5.45 -1.53 4.91
N GLY A 146 -5.97 -2.70 5.28
CA GLY A 146 -7.05 -2.83 6.26
C GLY A 146 -6.51 -2.83 7.69
N SER A 147 -7.12 -2.04 8.58
CA SER A 147 -6.91 -2.19 10.02
C SER A 147 -7.53 -3.51 10.48
N VAL A 148 -6.75 -4.38 11.14
CA VAL A 148 -7.25 -5.68 11.61
C VAL A 148 -6.71 -6.02 12.99
N LEU A 149 -7.41 -6.90 13.70
CA LEU A 149 -6.85 -7.55 14.89
C LEU A 149 -6.21 -8.88 14.47
N ILE A 150 -4.97 -9.09 14.91
CA ILE A 150 -4.31 -10.39 14.85
C ILE A 150 -4.47 -11.08 16.19
N VAL A 151 -4.92 -12.33 16.21
CA VAL A 151 -5.23 -13.09 17.43
C VAL A 151 -4.46 -14.40 17.41
N ASN A 152 -3.69 -14.67 18.47
CA ASN A 152 -3.01 -15.95 18.64
C ASN A 152 -4.01 -17.03 19.04
N THR A 153 -4.15 -18.06 18.19
CA THR A 153 -5.16 -19.12 18.34
C THR A 153 -4.85 -20.10 19.47
N ASP A 154 -3.59 -20.24 19.86
CA ASP A 154 -3.17 -21.12 20.95
C ASP A 154 -3.35 -20.48 22.32
N LEU A 155 -3.26 -19.15 22.40
CA LEU A 155 -3.29 -18.41 23.66
C LEU A 155 -4.65 -17.79 24.01
N ILE A 156 -5.54 -17.60 23.02
CA ILE A 156 -6.82 -16.91 23.24
C ILE A 156 -7.79 -17.72 24.12
N GLY A 157 -7.68 -19.04 24.14
CA GLY A 157 -8.58 -19.92 24.88
C GLY A 157 -10.04 -19.73 24.46
N ASP A 158 -10.94 -19.60 25.46
CA ASP A 158 -12.39 -19.45 25.23
C ASP A 158 -12.82 -17.98 25.01
N ILE A 159 -11.87 -17.02 24.95
CA ILE A 159 -12.19 -15.61 24.76
C ILE A 159 -12.56 -15.39 23.28
N LYS A 160 -13.76 -14.85 23.06
CA LYS A 160 -14.24 -14.50 21.73
C LYS A 160 -13.80 -13.08 21.39
N ILE A 161 -13.13 -12.92 20.25
CA ILE A 161 -12.75 -11.61 19.70
C ILE A 161 -13.41 -11.48 18.33
N GLU A 162 -14.31 -10.51 18.21
CA GLU A 162 -15.02 -10.14 16.98
C GLU A 162 -14.86 -8.64 16.65
N GLY A 163 -14.33 -7.86 17.59
CA GLY A 163 -14.15 -6.43 17.39
C GLY A 163 -13.46 -5.73 18.55
N TYR A 164 -13.52 -4.42 18.49
CA TYR A 164 -12.86 -3.55 19.46
C TYR A 164 -13.41 -3.69 20.89
N GLU A 165 -14.75 -3.81 21.06
CA GLU A 165 -15.34 -3.93 22.38
C GLU A 165 -14.81 -5.14 23.17
N ASP A 166 -14.49 -6.22 22.46
CA ASP A 166 -14.01 -7.46 23.07
C ASP A 166 -12.59 -7.30 23.68
N LEU A 167 -11.83 -6.27 23.23
CA LEU A 167 -10.51 -5.95 23.78
C LEU A 167 -10.56 -5.36 25.20
N LEU A 168 -11.73 -4.91 25.66
CA LEU A 168 -11.91 -4.43 27.03
C LEU A 168 -12.07 -5.57 28.04
N ASN A 169 -12.03 -6.84 27.59
CA ASN A 169 -12.07 -8.00 28.50
C ASN A 169 -10.88 -7.95 29.47
N PRO A 170 -11.12 -7.92 30.80
CA PRO A 170 -10.03 -7.85 31.80
C PRO A 170 -9.03 -9.01 31.73
N ALA A 171 -9.42 -10.17 31.17
CA ALA A 171 -8.52 -11.30 30.98
C ALA A 171 -7.42 -11.05 29.94
N LEU A 172 -7.58 -9.99 29.11
CA LEU A 172 -6.60 -9.52 28.14
C LEU A 172 -5.66 -8.44 28.69
N LYS A 173 -5.83 -8.00 29.94
CA LYS A 173 -4.96 -6.97 30.52
C LYS A 173 -3.48 -7.35 30.41
N GLY A 174 -2.69 -6.46 29.82
CA GLY A 174 -1.26 -6.64 29.54
C GLY A 174 -0.93 -7.71 28.50
N LYS A 175 -1.93 -8.19 27.73
CA LYS A 175 -1.76 -9.19 26.64
C LYS A 175 -2.14 -8.66 25.27
N ILE A 176 -2.40 -7.37 25.16
CA ILE A 176 -2.73 -6.67 23.91
C ILE A 176 -1.48 -5.97 23.39
N ALA A 177 -1.09 -6.28 22.16
CA ALA A 177 0.00 -5.60 21.46
C ALA A 177 -0.54 -4.43 20.65
N THR A 178 0.07 -3.28 20.80
CA THR A 178 -0.11 -2.11 19.91
C THR A 178 1.18 -1.33 19.80
N ALA A 179 1.31 -0.48 18.80
CA ALA A 179 2.40 0.48 18.70
C ALA A 179 1.91 1.88 19.04
N ASP A 180 2.84 2.84 19.13
CA ASP A 180 2.52 4.23 19.41
C ASP A 180 1.93 4.93 18.16
N PRO A 181 0.69 5.46 18.22
CA PRO A 181 0.09 6.24 17.14
C PRO A 181 0.90 7.46 16.70
N ALA A 182 1.74 8.03 17.57
CA ALA A 182 2.61 9.14 17.21
C ALA A 182 3.75 8.72 16.24
N ASN A 183 4.17 7.45 16.29
CA ASN A 183 5.36 6.96 15.58
C ASN A 183 5.07 5.85 14.57
N SER A 184 3.89 5.22 14.64
CA SER A 184 3.48 4.11 13.77
C SER A 184 2.24 4.46 12.96
N SER A 185 2.34 4.37 11.62
CA SER A 185 1.20 4.63 10.73
C SER A 185 0.04 3.66 10.93
N SER A 186 0.32 2.37 11.17
CA SER A 186 -0.73 1.39 11.44
C SER A 186 -1.39 1.59 12.81
N ALA A 187 -0.64 1.99 13.83
CA ALA A 187 -1.22 2.34 15.12
C ALA A 187 -2.07 3.61 15.04
N PHE A 188 -1.66 4.60 14.26
CA PHE A 188 -2.47 5.79 13.97
C PHE A 188 -3.74 5.42 13.20
N ALA A 189 -3.65 4.55 12.20
CA ALA A 189 -4.81 4.04 11.48
C ALA A 189 -5.79 3.29 12.42
N HIS A 190 -5.28 2.54 13.40
CA HIS A 190 -6.14 1.94 14.43
C HIS A 190 -6.77 2.97 15.36
N LEU A 191 -6.05 4.02 15.75
CA LEU A 191 -6.62 5.11 16.55
C LEU A 191 -7.80 5.77 15.83
N THR A 192 -7.63 6.13 14.56
CA THR A 192 -8.70 6.75 13.76
C THR A 192 -9.84 5.79 13.47
N ASN A 193 -9.55 4.52 13.20
CA ASN A 193 -10.57 3.50 12.99
C ASN A 193 -11.42 3.26 14.25
N MET A 194 -10.79 3.10 15.43
CA MET A 194 -11.55 2.88 16.66
C MET A 194 -12.39 4.11 17.04
N LEU A 195 -11.89 5.32 16.85
CA LEU A 195 -12.67 6.53 17.08
C LEU A 195 -13.90 6.57 16.15
N LEU A 196 -13.70 6.33 14.85
CA LEU A 196 -14.79 6.31 13.87
C LEU A 196 -15.82 5.21 14.18
N ALA A 197 -15.36 4.00 14.48
CA ALA A 197 -16.21 2.85 14.81
C ALA A 197 -17.00 3.03 16.12
N MET A 198 -16.46 3.80 17.08
CA MET A 198 -17.07 4.01 18.40
C MET A 198 -17.91 5.29 18.51
N GLY A 199 -18.10 6.05 17.41
CA GLY A 199 -19.02 7.19 17.41
C GLY A 199 -18.53 8.42 16.66
N GLY A 200 -17.22 8.53 16.40
CA GLY A 200 -16.62 9.61 15.65
C GLY A 200 -15.40 10.23 16.32
N TYR A 201 -14.66 11.02 15.57
CA TYR A 201 -13.36 11.58 16.01
C TYR A 201 -13.47 12.57 17.19
N GLU A 202 -14.64 13.22 17.34
CA GLU A 202 -14.91 14.20 18.38
C GLU A 202 -15.79 13.66 19.52
N ASP A 203 -16.29 12.42 19.39
CA ASP A 203 -17.22 11.83 20.38
C ASP A 203 -16.49 11.43 21.67
N ASP A 204 -16.96 11.94 22.80
CA ASP A 204 -16.38 11.65 24.12
C ASP A 204 -16.42 10.15 24.46
N LYS A 205 -17.42 9.39 23.96
CA LYS A 205 -17.51 7.95 24.21
C LYS A 205 -16.44 7.19 23.42
N ALA A 206 -16.15 7.63 22.19
CA ALA A 206 -15.07 7.05 21.41
C ALA A 206 -13.71 7.27 22.10
N TRP A 207 -13.47 8.45 22.66
CA TRP A 207 -12.27 8.73 23.43
C TRP A 207 -12.23 8.02 24.78
N GLN A 208 -13.38 7.80 25.41
CA GLN A 208 -13.46 6.96 26.62
C GLN A 208 -13.09 5.50 26.28
N TYR A 209 -13.54 4.97 25.12
CA TYR A 209 -13.11 3.66 24.66
C TYR A 209 -11.58 3.59 24.48
N VAL A 210 -10.96 4.61 23.87
CA VAL A 210 -9.51 4.69 23.75
C VAL A 210 -8.82 4.63 25.10
N HIS A 211 -9.30 5.41 26.08
CA HIS A 211 -8.80 5.37 27.45
C HIS A 211 -8.87 3.95 28.04
N ASP A 212 -10.04 3.31 27.99
CA ASP A 212 -10.28 2.00 28.60
C ASP A 212 -9.47 0.89 27.93
N LEU A 213 -9.30 0.97 26.59
CA LEU A 213 -8.42 0.06 25.84
C LEU A 213 -6.97 0.20 26.29
N PHE A 214 -6.44 1.43 26.37
CA PHE A 214 -5.03 1.64 26.74
C PHE A 214 -4.77 1.37 28.23
N GLU A 215 -5.78 1.47 29.09
CA GLU A 215 -5.71 0.92 30.45
C GLU A 215 -5.54 -0.61 30.44
N ASN A 216 -6.23 -1.30 29.50
CA ASN A 216 -6.12 -2.75 29.34
C ASN A 216 -4.84 -3.20 28.62
N VAL A 217 -4.26 -2.36 27.77
CA VAL A 217 -2.91 -2.55 27.15
C VAL A 217 -1.82 -2.56 28.24
N ASP A 218 -2.05 -1.89 29.37
CA ASP A 218 -1.18 -1.90 30.57
C ASP A 218 0.25 -1.38 30.28
N GLY A 219 0.35 -0.33 29.46
CA GLY A 219 1.60 0.37 29.14
C GLY A 219 2.57 -0.36 28.22
N LYS A 220 2.20 -1.49 27.68
CA LYS A 220 3.06 -2.30 26.79
C LYS A 220 2.93 -1.88 25.34
N ILE A 221 3.74 -0.90 24.93
CA ILE A 221 3.77 -0.39 23.57
C ILE A 221 4.96 -1.00 22.83
N CYS A 222 4.70 -1.59 21.66
CA CYS A 222 5.73 -2.11 20.75
C CYS A 222 6.45 -0.94 20.04
N GLU A 223 7.72 -1.11 19.74
CA GLU A 223 8.53 -0.09 19.05
C GLU A 223 8.04 0.19 17.62
N SER A 224 7.40 -0.81 16.99
CA SER A 224 6.95 -0.72 15.61
C SER A 224 5.74 -1.63 15.34
N SER A 225 5.08 -1.42 14.20
CA SER A 225 4.01 -2.30 13.72
C SER A 225 4.47 -3.75 13.53
N SER A 226 5.74 -3.96 13.13
CA SER A 226 6.27 -5.31 12.99
C SER A 226 6.44 -6.01 14.36
N GLY A 227 6.72 -5.27 15.42
CA GLY A 227 6.73 -5.81 16.79
C GLY A 227 5.36 -6.30 17.24
N VAL A 228 4.28 -5.67 16.76
CA VAL A 228 2.90 -6.07 17.09
C VAL A 228 2.58 -7.45 16.52
N TYR A 229 2.59 -7.60 15.19
CA TYR A 229 2.14 -8.87 14.58
C TYR A 229 3.11 -10.04 14.86
N LYS A 230 4.43 -9.76 14.91
CA LYS A 230 5.41 -10.78 15.29
C LYS A 230 5.27 -11.21 16.74
N GLY A 231 5.13 -10.27 17.67
CA GLY A 231 4.93 -10.59 19.08
C GLY A 231 3.68 -11.42 19.35
N VAL A 232 2.60 -11.23 18.57
CA VAL A 232 1.42 -12.10 18.64
C VAL A 232 1.71 -13.47 18.04
N ALA A 233 2.37 -13.55 16.89
CA ALA A 233 2.73 -14.82 16.26
C ALA A 233 3.68 -15.65 17.13
N ASP A 234 4.64 -15.01 17.78
CA ASP A 234 5.63 -15.64 18.65
C ASP A 234 5.07 -15.98 20.05
N GLY A 235 3.81 -15.59 20.35
CA GLY A 235 3.14 -15.89 21.61
C GLY A 235 3.50 -14.99 22.79
N GLU A 236 4.08 -13.83 22.54
CA GLU A 236 4.33 -12.81 23.57
C GLU A 236 3.03 -12.09 23.97
N TYR A 237 2.10 -11.96 23.01
CA TYR A 237 0.79 -11.34 23.18
C TYR A 237 -0.33 -12.27 22.69
N VAL A 238 -1.53 -12.05 23.18
CA VAL A 238 -2.72 -12.82 22.80
C VAL A 238 -3.41 -12.19 21.59
N VAL A 239 -3.44 -10.86 21.53
CA VAL A 239 -4.07 -10.10 20.46
C VAL A 239 -3.23 -8.87 20.12
N GLY A 240 -3.28 -8.41 18.90
CA GLY A 240 -2.57 -7.21 18.45
C GLY A 240 -3.40 -6.37 17.50
N LEU A 241 -3.24 -5.05 17.58
CA LEU A 241 -3.80 -4.08 16.64
C LEU A 241 -2.80 -3.89 15.49
N SER A 242 -3.11 -4.45 14.32
CA SER A 242 -2.18 -4.54 13.20
C SER A 242 -2.86 -4.21 11.87
N TYR A 243 -2.24 -4.51 10.76
CA TYR A 243 -2.79 -4.33 9.43
C TYR A 243 -2.77 -5.64 8.64
N GLU A 244 -3.60 -5.72 7.62
CA GLU A 244 -3.98 -6.98 6.97
C GLU A 244 -2.80 -7.71 6.32
N ASP A 245 -1.99 -7.03 5.51
CA ASP A 245 -0.94 -7.63 4.68
C ASP A 245 0.00 -8.58 5.46
N PRO A 246 0.74 -8.16 6.51
CA PRO A 246 1.63 -9.05 7.23
C PRO A 246 0.88 -10.11 8.06
N CYS A 247 -0.36 -9.82 8.49
CA CYS A 247 -1.16 -10.79 9.22
C CYS A 247 -1.64 -11.91 8.30
N ALA A 248 -2.04 -11.58 7.06
CA ALA A 248 -2.41 -12.57 6.05
C ALA A 248 -1.19 -13.44 5.66
N GLN A 249 -0.01 -12.84 5.54
CA GLN A 249 1.21 -13.59 5.30
C GLN A 249 1.50 -14.59 6.42
N LEU A 250 1.37 -14.19 7.68
CA LEU A 250 1.55 -15.10 8.83
C LEU A 250 0.54 -16.26 8.82
N VAL A 251 -0.71 -16.00 8.42
CA VAL A 251 -1.72 -17.09 8.25
C VAL A 251 -1.30 -18.06 7.15
N LEU A 252 -0.84 -17.55 5.99
CA LEU A 252 -0.36 -18.41 4.88
C LEU A 252 0.89 -19.18 5.26
N ASP A 253 1.76 -18.63 6.08
CA ASP A 253 2.97 -19.29 6.59
C ASP A 253 2.65 -20.34 7.69
N GLY A 254 1.38 -20.47 8.09
CA GLY A 254 0.92 -21.45 9.07
C GLY A 254 1.22 -21.08 10.53
N ALA A 255 1.44 -19.80 10.82
CA ALA A 255 1.56 -19.32 12.20
C ALA A 255 0.23 -19.55 12.96
N PRO A 256 0.27 -19.77 14.30
CA PRO A 256 -0.94 -19.99 15.10
C PRO A 256 -1.72 -18.68 15.34
N VAL A 257 -2.11 -18.02 14.26
CA VAL A 257 -2.82 -16.75 14.30
C VAL A 257 -4.03 -16.76 13.38
N LYS A 258 -4.99 -15.87 13.69
CA LYS A 258 -6.12 -15.54 12.81
C LYS A 258 -6.29 -14.04 12.72
N ILE A 259 -6.89 -13.59 11.60
CA ILE A 259 -7.29 -12.21 11.39
C ILE A 259 -8.72 -12.02 11.84
N VAL A 260 -9.01 -10.87 12.48
CA VAL A 260 -10.35 -10.43 12.83
C VAL A 260 -10.56 -9.03 12.27
N TYR A 261 -11.57 -8.88 11.43
CA TYR A 261 -12.10 -7.58 10.98
C TYR A 261 -13.16 -7.17 11.98
N MET A 262 -13.08 -5.93 12.45
CA MET A 262 -13.90 -5.48 13.56
C MET A 262 -15.38 -5.37 13.17
N LYS A 263 -16.26 -5.99 13.96
CA LYS A 263 -17.72 -5.94 13.77
C LYS A 263 -18.29 -4.52 13.85
N GLU A 264 -17.65 -3.65 14.62
CA GLU A 264 -18.01 -2.23 14.75
C GLU A 264 -17.67 -1.43 13.50
N GLY A 265 -16.72 -1.88 12.73
CA GLY A 265 -16.29 -1.31 11.45
C GLY A 265 -14.79 -1.38 11.23
N THR A 266 -14.42 -1.74 10.02
CA THR A 266 -13.02 -1.83 9.58
C THR A 266 -12.76 -0.77 8.52
N VAL A 267 -11.75 0.06 8.74
CA VAL A 267 -11.24 1.01 7.75
C VAL A 267 -10.19 0.34 6.87
N PHE A 268 -10.29 0.55 5.56
CA PHE A 268 -9.26 0.25 4.60
C PHE A 268 -8.70 1.54 4.04
N LEU A 269 -7.41 1.76 4.19
CA LEU A 269 -6.71 2.93 3.66
C LEU A 269 -5.99 2.58 2.37
N PRO A 270 -6.22 3.35 1.28
CA PRO A 270 -5.52 3.11 0.04
C PRO A 270 -4.07 3.60 0.12
N ALA A 271 -3.15 2.77 -0.33
CA ALA A 271 -1.83 3.23 -0.74
C ALA A 271 -1.95 3.96 -2.08
N SER A 272 -0.99 4.83 -2.38
CA SER A 272 -1.06 5.72 -3.54
C SER A 272 0.01 5.41 -4.60
N ALA A 273 -0.29 5.78 -5.82
CA ALA A 273 0.69 6.04 -6.85
C ALA A 273 0.39 7.41 -7.49
N THR A 274 1.42 8.21 -7.70
CA THR A 274 1.30 9.56 -8.27
C THR A 274 2.40 9.80 -9.30
N ILE A 275 2.09 10.52 -10.37
CA ILE A 275 3.09 10.99 -11.32
C ILE A 275 3.68 12.28 -10.77
N ILE A 276 5.01 12.37 -10.76
CA ILE A 276 5.72 13.58 -10.30
C ILE A 276 5.60 14.68 -11.36
N LYS A 277 5.26 15.88 -10.92
CA LYS A 277 5.08 17.02 -11.82
C LYS A 277 6.38 17.34 -12.55
N GLY A 278 6.31 17.42 -13.87
CA GLY A 278 7.50 17.65 -14.70
C GLY A 278 8.34 16.39 -14.95
N ALA A 279 7.79 15.19 -14.68
CA ALA A 279 8.41 13.90 -15.01
C ALA A 279 8.99 13.87 -16.43
N LYS A 280 10.21 13.38 -16.56
CA LYS A 280 10.95 13.36 -17.86
C LYS A 280 10.42 12.26 -18.77
N ASN A 281 9.95 11.15 -18.19
CA ASN A 281 9.44 9.99 -18.91
C ASN A 281 7.92 9.89 -18.77
N MET A 282 7.20 10.98 -19.05
CA MET A 282 5.77 11.16 -18.80
C MET A 282 4.91 10.04 -19.41
N ASP A 283 5.19 9.59 -20.63
CA ASP A 283 4.40 8.56 -21.28
C ASP A 283 4.57 7.20 -20.57
N ASN A 284 5.79 6.85 -20.16
CA ASN A 284 6.06 5.65 -19.37
C ASN A 284 5.49 5.75 -17.95
N ALA A 285 5.47 6.95 -17.35
CA ALA A 285 4.83 7.19 -16.06
C ALA A 285 3.32 6.90 -16.12
N LYS A 286 2.62 7.41 -17.15
CA LYS A 286 1.20 7.12 -17.37
C LYS A 286 0.96 5.64 -17.65
N LEU A 287 1.81 5.02 -18.47
CA LEU A 287 1.75 3.61 -18.78
C LEU A 287 1.90 2.74 -17.52
N PHE A 288 2.80 3.15 -16.60
CA PHE A 288 2.97 2.47 -15.32
C PHE A 288 1.73 2.60 -14.42
N ILE A 289 1.12 3.79 -14.34
CA ILE A 289 -0.15 3.98 -13.60
C ILE A 289 -1.27 3.12 -14.18
N ASP A 290 -1.40 3.04 -15.50
CA ASP A 290 -2.40 2.17 -16.16
C ASP A 290 -2.11 0.68 -15.91
N PHE A 291 -0.83 0.31 -15.89
CA PHE A 291 -0.40 -1.07 -15.65
C PHE A 291 -0.70 -1.55 -14.24
N ILE A 292 -0.41 -0.76 -13.20
CA ILE A 292 -0.70 -1.15 -11.82
C ILE A 292 -2.20 -1.26 -11.52
N LEU A 293 -3.05 -0.61 -12.31
CA LEU A 293 -4.51 -0.77 -12.29
C LEU A 293 -5.02 -1.77 -13.32
N SER A 294 -4.17 -2.59 -13.92
CA SER A 294 -4.64 -3.67 -14.78
C SER A 294 -5.16 -4.84 -13.94
N GLU A 295 -6.15 -5.56 -14.49
CA GLU A 295 -6.70 -6.77 -13.86
C GLU A 295 -5.60 -7.81 -13.58
N GLU A 296 -4.65 -7.96 -14.49
CA GLU A 296 -3.50 -8.86 -14.34
C GLU A 296 -2.70 -8.57 -13.07
N VAL A 297 -2.28 -7.32 -12.87
CA VAL A 297 -1.45 -6.91 -11.74
C VAL A 297 -2.22 -6.98 -10.44
N GLN A 298 -3.46 -6.48 -10.43
CA GLN A 298 -4.31 -6.50 -9.25
C GLN A 298 -4.63 -7.94 -8.80
N ASN A 299 -4.85 -8.86 -9.73
CA ASN A 299 -5.03 -10.28 -9.42
C ASN A 299 -3.74 -10.93 -8.87
N ILE A 300 -2.56 -10.58 -9.39
CA ILE A 300 -1.28 -11.06 -8.84
C ILE A 300 -1.12 -10.58 -7.39
N TRP A 301 -1.36 -9.30 -7.12
CA TRP A 301 -1.23 -8.75 -5.77
C TRP A 301 -2.19 -9.41 -4.78
N GLY A 302 -3.45 -9.61 -5.16
CA GLY A 302 -4.44 -10.20 -4.27
C GLY A 302 -4.33 -11.71 -4.09
N SER A 303 -4.03 -12.46 -5.15
CA SER A 303 -4.03 -13.93 -5.12
C SER A 303 -2.68 -14.57 -4.80
N THR A 304 -1.58 -13.93 -5.23
CA THR A 304 -0.22 -14.46 -5.07
C THR A 304 0.53 -13.81 -3.91
N LEU A 305 0.22 -12.53 -3.65
CA LEU A 305 0.69 -11.80 -2.48
C LEU A 305 -0.46 -11.65 -1.48
N THR A 306 -0.22 -10.85 -0.45
CA THR A 306 -1.19 -10.51 0.60
C THR A 306 -1.66 -9.06 0.52
N ASN A 307 -1.41 -8.40 -0.61
CA ASN A 307 -1.80 -7.01 -0.84
C ASN A 307 -3.22 -6.94 -1.41
N ARG A 308 -4.16 -6.41 -0.63
CA ARG A 308 -5.57 -6.33 -1.05
C ARG A 308 -5.73 -5.39 -2.25
N PRO A 309 -6.33 -5.87 -3.36
CA PRO A 309 -6.55 -5.04 -4.54
C PRO A 309 -7.56 -3.92 -4.32
N VAL A 310 -7.43 -2.84 -5.11
CA VAL A 310 -8.45 -1.76 -5.18
C VAL A 310 -9.53 -2.03 -6.22
N MET A 311 -9.35 -3.02 -7.08
CA MET A 311 -10.30 -3.36 -8.16
C MET A 311 -11.47 -4.18 -7.63
N LYS A 312 -12.70 -3.90 -8.14
CA LYS A 312 -13.96 -4.51 -7.67
C LYS A 312 -13.98 -6.03 -7.74
N ASP A 313 -13.45 -6.59 -8.82
CA ASP A 313 -13.55 -8.02 -9.15
C ASP A 313 -12.20 -8.74 -9.09
N ALA A 314 -11.18 -8.12 -8.47
CA ALA A 314 -9.87 -8.72 -8.36
C ALA A 314 -9.87 -9.88 -7.34
N ALA A 315 -9.14 -10.94 -7.67
CA ALA A 315 -8.98 -12.12 -6.83
C ALA A 315 -8.17 -11.80 -5.56
N THR A 316 -8.53 -12.45 -4.46
CA THR A 316 -7.77 -12.44 -3.20
C THR A 316 -7.44 -13.88 -2.79
N ASN A 317 -6.41 -14.07 -1.96
CA ASN A 317 -6.08 -15.37 -1.39
C ASN A 317 -7.00 -15.73 -0.21
N ASP A 318 -6.95 -16.99 0.22
CA ASP A 318 -7.82 -17.53 1.27
C ASP A 318 -7.56 -16.95 2.68
N ALA A 319 -6.44 -16.28 2.90
CA ALA A 319 -6.16 -15.63 4.18
C ALA A 319 -6.90 -14.28 4.35
N MET A 320 -7.41 -13.71 3.27
CA MET A 320 -8.14 -12.45 3.26
C MET A 320 -9.65 -12.69 3.11
N THR A 321 -10.44 -12.22 4.07
CA THR A 321 -11.92 -12.24 3.95
C THR A 321 -12.36 -11.39 2.76
N PRO A 322 -13.32 -11.86 1.93
CA PRO A 322 -13.88 -11.05 0.85
C PRO A 322 -14.44 -9.73 1.37
N MET A 323 -14.23 -8.64 0.63
CA MET A 323 -14.65 -7.29 1.04
C MET A 323 -16.14 -7.18 1.32
N ALA A 324 -16.96 -7.98 0.59
CA ALA A 324 -18.42 -8.01 0.76
C ALA A 324 -18.87 -8.59 2.12
N ASP A 325 -18.00 -9.36 2.80
CA ASP A 325 -18.27 -9.98 4.09
C ASP A 325 -17.71 -9.19 5.28
N ILE A 326 -17.11 -8.03 5.02
CA ILE A 326 -16.52 -7.14 6.02
C ILE A 326 -17.43 -5.93 6.22
N ASN A 327 -17.67 -5.54 7.48
CA ASN A 327 -18.29 -4.25 7.79
C ASN A 327 -17.29 -3.13 7.55
N VAL A 328 -17.22 -2.62 6.30
CA VAL A 328 -16.32 -1.55 5.90
C VAL A 328 -16.91 -0.20 6.27
N ILE A 329 -16.13 0.65 6.93
CA ILE A 329 -16.47 2.05 7.21
C ILE A 329 -15.44 2.95 6.53
N GLU A 330 -15.91 4.08 5.99
CA GLU A 330 -15.04 5.03 5.25
C GLU A 330 -14.44 6.06 6.22
N GLU A 331 -13.12 6.19 6.21
CA GLU A 331 -12.42 7.25 6.93
C GLU A 331 -12.58 8.59 6.19
N ASP A 332 -12.85 9.66 6.94
CA ASP A 332 -12.75 11.02 6.43
C ASP A 332 -11.26 11.42 6.33
N ILE A 333 -10.60 11.00 5.24
CA ILE A 333 -9.16 11.23 5.03
C ILE A 333 -8.80 12.73 5.08
N PRO A 334 -9.56 13.67 4.46
CA PRO A 334 -9.32 15.10 4.62
C PRO A 334 -9.36 15.58 6.07
N TYR A 335 -10.38 15.17 6.82
CA TYR A 335 -10.50 15.51 8.24
C TYR A 335 -9.32 14.97 9.06
N VAL A 336 -9.05 13.67 8.95
CA VAL A 336 -7.96 13.00 9.68
C VAL A 336 -6.60 13.62 9.34
N SER A 337 -6.37 13.96 8.07
CA SER A 337 -5.13 14.61 7.65
C SER A 337 -4.96 16.00 8.27
N ALA A 338 -6.04 16.78 8.32
CA ALA A 338 -6.02 18.14 8.88
C ALA A 338 -5.85 18.14 10.41
N HIS A 339 -6.39 17.13 11.11
CA HIS A 339 -6.41 17.05 12.59
C HIS A 339 -5.43 16.02 13.17
N LYS A 340 -4.52 15.48 12.36
CA LYS A 340 -3.60 14.41 12.80
C LYS A 340 -2.85 14.78 14.09
N SER A 341 -2.32 15.99 14.19
CA SER A 341 -1.59 16.43 15.38
C SER A 341 -2.50 16.44 16.62
N GLU A 342 -3.70 16.98 16.49
CA GLU A 342 -4.67 17.08 17.59
C GLU A 342 -5.10 15.69 18.09
N LEU A 343 -5.35 14.75 17.17
CA LEU A 343 -5.71 13.38 17.53
C LEU A 343 -4.56 12.66 18.26
N VAL A 344 -3.32 12.84 17.78
CA VAL A 344 -2.12 12.26 18.42
C VAL A 344 -1.86 12.91 19.78
N ASP A 345 -2.01 14.22 19.90
CA ASP A 345 -1.81 14.95 21.17
C ASP A 345 -2.82 14.45 22.23
N LYS A 346 -4.10 14.33 21.86
CA LYS A 346 -5.14 13.83 22.77
C LYS A 346 -4.90 12.37 23.20
N TYR A 347 -4.47 11.51 22.28
CA TYR A 347 -4.02 10.15 22.62
C TYR A 347 -2.85 10.19 23.62
N THR A 348 -1.84 11.05 23.36
CA THR A 348 -0.63 11.16 24.17
C THR A 348 -0.96 11.61 25.59
N GLU A 349 -1.91 12.54 25.78
CA GLU A 349 -2.42 12.96 27.10
C GLU A 349 -3.02 11.77 27.85
N ILE A 350 -3.95 11.02 27.22
CA ILE A 350 -4.57 9.84 27.82
C ILE A 350 -3.52 8.82 28.23
N PHE A 351 -2.59 8.49 27.33
CA PHE A 351 -1.56 7.48 27.60
C PHE A 351 -0.62 7.91 28.73
N THR A 352 -0.21 9.18 28.76
CA THR A 352 0.64 9.73 29.83
C THR A 352 -0.05 9.70 31.18
N ASP A 353 -1.34 10.04 31.24
CA ASP A 353 -2.12 10.00 32.47
C ASP A 353 -2.25 8.56 33.00
N LEU A 354 -2.42 7.58 32.12
CA LEU A 354 -2.47 6.15 32.50
C LEU A 354 -1.10 5.65 33.03
N GLN A 355 0.01 6.13 32.49
CA GLN A 355 1.35 5.76 32.96
C GLN A 355 1.74 6.40 34.29
N SER A 356 1.06 7.45 34.71
CA SER A 356 1.33 8.17 35.96
C SER A 356 0.61 7.59 37.18
N LYS A 357 -0.31 6.65 36.99
CA LYS A 357 -1.11 5.95 38.02
C LYS A 357 -0.44 4.65 38.44
#